data_c34cac93e108dc674aae9a5088e65200
#
_entry.id   c34cac93e108dc674aae9a5088e65200
#
_cell.length_a   1.000
_cell.length_b   1.000
_cell.length_c   1.000
_cell.angle_alpha   90.00
_cell.angle_beta   90.00
_cell.angle_gamma   90.00
#
_symmetry.space_group_name_H-M   'P 1'
#
loop_
_entity.id
_entity.type
_entity.pdbx_description
1 polymer ?
#
loop_
_entity_poly.entity_id
_entity_poly.type
_entity_poly.pdbx_seq_one_letter_code
_entity_poly.pdbx_strand_id
1 'polypeptide(L)'
;DAMNKDWVEYREMILFPDPETIVHDKTPAGAMARSLTVPGWGQAYSGKNRSAIAWFGLESSLAATILAFYSEYDRSKKAFNENTLLYEASSEQYEFDYYRSEGEKAWQRHKDYNNYMIYTAATAGTFWIINSIHAYIVGPRPKKDILQKWDVIPPEKFQEE
;
A
#
# COMPACT_ATOMS: atom_id res chain seq x y z
N ASP A 1 46.59 -24.85 23.64
CA ASP A 1 45.76 -25.59 22.65
C ASP A 1 44.29 -25.25 22.69
N ALA A 2 43.69 -24.97 23.84
CA ALA A 2 42.28 -24.52 23.93
C ALA A 2 42.08 -23.13 23.28
N MET A 3 42.99 -22.20 23.52
CA MET A 3 42.97 -20.83 23.01
C MET A 3 43.06 -20.76 21.47
N ASN A 4 43.82 -21.67 20.85
CA ASN A 4 43.95 -21.75 19.40
C ASN A 4 42.67 -22.29 18.73
N LYS A 5 41.94 -23.17 19.42
CA LYS A 5 40.69 -23.74 18.94
C LYS A 5 39.57 -22.70 18.94
N ASP A 6 39.52 -21.88 20.00
CA ASP A 6 38.56 -20.78 20.10
C ASP A 6 38.79 -19.71 19.01
N TRP A 7 40.05 -19.44 18.64
CA TRP A 7 40.39 -18.51 17.56
C TRP A 7 40.01 -19.04 16.17
N VAL A 8 40.17 -20.33 15.93
CA VAL A 8 39.78 -20.96 14.65
C VAL A 8 38.28 -20.93 14.49
N GLU A 9 37.53 -21.30 15.53
CA GLU A 9 36.07 -21.29 15.53
C GLU A 9 35.52 -19.86 15.39
N TYR A 10 36.10 -18.87 16.07
CA TYR A 10 35.75 -17.46 15.94
C TYR A 10 36.04 -16.90 14.54
N ARG A 11 37.16 -17.26 13.93
CA ARG A 11 37.53 -16.85 12.58
C ARG A 11 36.63 -17.50 11.52
N GLU A 12 36.26 -18.76 11.68
CA GLU A 12 35.32 -19.43 10.80
C GLU A 12 33.94 -18.79 10.89
N MET A 13 33.46 -18.45 12.05
CA MET A 13 32.18 -17.76 12.27
C MET A 13 32.14 -16.35 11.62
N ILE A 14 33.28 -15.63 11.58
CA ILE A 14 33.37 -14.31 10.92
C ILE A 14 33.50 -14.44 9.40
N LEU A 15 34.35 -15.37 8.92
CA LEU A 15 34.64 -15.50 7.49
C LEU A 15 33.58 -16.27 6.72
N PHE A 16 32.90 -17.19 7.42
CA PHE A 16 31.84 -18.02 6.86
C PHE A 16 30.64 -17.99 7.81
N PRO A 17 29.96 -16.81 7.93
CA PRO A 17 28.76 -16.76 8.76
C PRO A 17 27.74 -17.72 8.18
N ASP A 18 27.14 -18.51 9.09
CA ASP A 18 26.07 -19.43 8.73
C ASP A 18 25.02 -18.67 7.88
N PRO A 19 24.63 -19.18 6.70
CA PRO A 19 23.63 -18.53 5.85
C PRO A 19 22.34 -18.16 6.60
N GLU A 20 22.00 -18.87 7.67
CA GLU A 20 20.88 -18.51 8.55
C GLU A 20 21.15 -17.26 9.41
N THR A 21 22.43 -16.88 9.63
CA THR A 21 22.79 -15.66 10.36
C THR A 21 22.91 -14.43 9.46
N ILE A 22 22.98 -14.61 8.14
CA ILE A 22 22.76 -13.53 7.17
C ILE A 22 21.26 -13.26 7.09
N VAL A 23 20.66 -12.95 8.21
CA VAL A 23 19.33 -12.36 8.23
C VAL A 23 19.46 -11.00 7.58
N HIS A 24 18.96 -10.85 6.37
CA HIS A 24 18.71 -9.53 5.82
C HIS A 24 17.86 -8.78 6.83
N ASP A 25 18.48 -7.88 7.59
CA ASP A 25 17.82 -7.17 8.66
C ASP A 25 16.59 -6.47 8.11
N LYS A 26 15.44 -7.03 8.44
CA LYS A 26 14.16 -6.41 8.09
C LYS A 26 14.12 -5.05 8.76
N THR A 27 13.94 -3.99 7.98
CA THR A 27 13.97 -2.62 8.49
C THR A 27 12.60 -1.96 8.43
N PRO A 28 12.30 -0.99 9.31
CA PRO A 28 11.08 -0.19 9.23
C PRO A 28 10.96 0.55 7.90
N ALA A 29 12.06 1.10 7.38
CA ALA A 29 12.10 1.76 6.08
C ALA A 29 11.78 0.79 4.93
N GLY A 30 12.29 -0.45 5.00
CA GLY A 30 11.96 -1.50 4.04
C GLY A 30 10.49 -1.92 4.10
N ALA A 31 9.84 -1.87 5.27
CA ALA A 31 8.41 -2.10 5.41
C ALA A 31 7.60 -0.95 4.77
N MET A 32 7.98 0.30 5.07
CA MET A 32 7.35 1.48 4.46
C MET A 32 7.43 1.47 2.94
N ALA A 33 8.63 1.24 2.38
CA ALA A 33 8.84 1.21 0.94
C ALA A 33 7.95 0.17 0.24
N ARG A 34 7.75 -1.01 0.84
CA ARG A 34 6.84 -2.02 0.31
C ARG A 34 5.37 -1.59 0.38
N SER A 35 4.96 -0.93 1.45
CA SER A 35 3.58 -0.42 1.57
C SER A 35 3.30 0.75 0.65
N LEU A 36 4.32 1.50 0.19
CA LEU A 36 4.19 2.51 -0.86
C LEU A 36 3.93 1.89 -2.24
N THR A 37 4.35 0.65 -2.48
CA THR A 37 4.09 -0.05 -3.75
C THR A 37 2.77 -0.82 -3.72
N VAL A 38 2.52 -1.58 -2.64
CA VAL A 38 1.29 -2.35 -2.47
C VAL A 38 0.80 -2.19 -1.03
N PRO A 39 -0.42 -1.68 -0.82
CA PRO A 39 -1.01 -1.55 0.51
C PRO A 39 -1.00 -2.87 1.28
N GLY A 40 -0.53 -2.83 2.53
CA GLY A 40 -0.43 -4.02 3.38
C GLY A 40 0.87 -4.83 3.22
N TRP A 41 1.64 -4.65 2.15
CA TRP A 41 2.85 -5.46 1.93
C TRP A 41 3.92 -5.23 3.01
N GLY A 42 4.09 -4.01 3.49
CA GLY A 42 5.03 -3.72 4.58
C GLY A 42 4.64 -4.40 5.90
N GLN A 43 3.35 -4.50 6.19
CA GLN A 43 2.83 -5.23 7.34
C GLN A 43 3.06 -6.74 7.20
N ALA A 44 2.84 -7.31 6.02
CA ALA A 44 3.15 -8.72 5.73
C ALA A 44 4.66 -9.00 5.87
N TYR A 45 5.50 -8.13 5.32
CA TYR A 45 6.95 -8.19 5.48
C TYR A 45 7.39 -8.16 6.95
N SER A 46 6.64 -7.47 7.80
CA SER A 46 6.86 -7.39 9.25
C SER A 46 6.22 -8.54 10.03
N GLY A 47 5.62 -9.54 9.36
CA GLY A 47 4.94 -10.67 9.98
C GLY A 47 3.56 -10.34 10.56
N LYS A 48 2.99 -9.16 10.26
CA LYS A 48 1.69 -8.68 10.78
C LYS A 48 0.57 -8.96 9.78
N ASN A 49 0.33 -10.22 9.49
CA ASN A 49 -0.57 -10.67 8.41
C ASN A 49 -2.02 -10.15 8.57
N ARG A 50 -2.56 -10.08 9.80
CA ARG A 50 -3.92 -9.54 10.02
C ARG A 50 -4.02 -8.08 9.59
N SER A 51 -3.03 -7.26 9.95
CA SER A 51 -2.96 -5.86 9.54
C SER A 51 -2.74 -5.72 8.03
N ALA A 52 -1.93 -6.59 7.44
CA ALA A 52 -1.72 -6.64 5.99
C ALA A 52 -3.02 -6.87 5.23
N ILE A 53 -3.80 -7.89 5.63
CA ILE A 53 -5.10 -8.21 5.03
C ILE A 53 -6.09 -7.05 5.20
N ALA A 54 -6.13 -6.42 6.39
CA ALA A 54 -7.02 -5.30 6.64
C ALA A 54 -6.73 -4.11 5.72
N TRP A 55 -5.47 -3.71 5.59
CA TRP A 55 -5.06 -2.62 4.71
C TRP A 55 -5.29 -2.93 3.23
N PHE A 56 -4.91 -4.13 2.80
CA PHE A 56 -5.14 -4.56 1.42
C PHE A 56 -6.62 -4.62 1.08
N GLY A 57 -7.45 -5.15 1.98
CA GLY A 57 -8.90 -5.24 1.81
C GLY A 57 -9.56 -3.85 1.73
N LEU A 58 -9.15 -2.91 2.59
CA LEU A 58 -9.64 -1.53 2.56
C LEU A 58 -9.33 -0.86 1.22
N GLU A 59 -8.08 -0.88 0.78
CA GLU A 59 -7.67 -0.26 -0.49
C GLU A 59 -8.31 -0.93 -1.71
N SER A 60 -8.42 -2.26 -1.68
CA SER A 60 -9.11 -2.99 -2.75
C SER A 60 -10.59 -2.63 -2.84
N SER A 61 -11.26 -2.40 -1.70
CA SER A 61 -12.67 -1.98 -1.69
C SER A 61 -12.85 -0.56 -2.22
N LEU A 62 -11.95 0.36 -1.91
CA LEU A 62 -11.95 1.71 -2.46
C LEU A 62 -11.71 1.70 -3.98
N ALA A 63 -10.76 0.89 -4.45
CA ALA A 63 -10.51 0.71 -5.88
C ALA A 63 -11.74 0.14 -6.62
N ALA A 64 -12.39 -0.86 -6.05
CA ALA A 64 -13.63 -1.41 -6.60
C ALA A 64 -14.76 -0.38 -6.64
N THR A 65 -14.87 0.47 -5.62
CA THR A 65 -15.85 1.57 -5.57
C THR A 65 -15.58 2.60 -6.67
N ILE A 66 -14.33 2.96 -6.92
CA ILE A 66 -13.96 3.86 -8.02
C ILE A 66 -14.37 3.27 -9.37
N LEU A 67 -14.12 1.97 -9.58
CA LEU A 67 -14.53 1.28 -10.82
C LEU A 67 -16.05 1.24 -10.99
N ALA A 68 -16.81 1.06 -9.92
CA ALA A 68 -18.26 1.11 -9.95
C ALA A 68 -18.75 2.52 -10.32
N PHE A 69 -18.21 3.57 -9.73
CA PHE A 69 -18.55 4.95 -10.09
C PHE A 69 -18.14 5.29 -11.52
N TYR A 70 -17.00 4.79 -11.98
CA TYR A 70 -16.60 4.96 -13.38
C TYR A 70 -17.60 4.32 -14.36
N SER A 71 -18.12 3.14 -14.03
CA SER A 71 -19.16 2.49 -14.83
C SER A 71 -20.43 3.34 -14.94
N GLU A 72 -20.88 3.92 -13.83
CA GLU A 72 -22.07 4.80 -13.83
C GLU A 72 -21.80 6.16 -14.49
N TYR A 73 -20.59 6.70 -14.35
CA TYR A 73 -20.13 7.88 -15.09
C TYR A 73 -20.20 7.68 -16.59
N ASP A 74 -19.67 6.56 -17.12
CA ASP A 74 -19.70 6.23 -18.54
C ASP A 74 -21.14 5.99 -19.05
N ARG A 75 -21.95 5.25 -18.26
CA ARG A 75 -23.36 5.02 -18.57
C ARG A 75 -24.15 6.33 -18.65
N SER A 76 -23.95 7.22 -17.68
CA SER A 76 -24.61 8.52 -17.64
C SER A 76 -24.21 9.41 -18.81
N LYS A 77 -22.94 9.37 -19.23
CA LYS A 77 -22.44 10.08 -20.41
C LYS A 77 -23.09 9.57 -21.70
N LYS A 78 -23.21 8.24 -21.85
CA LYS A 78 -23.89 7.62 -22.99
C LYS A 78 -25.37 8.00 -23.03
N ALA A 79 -26.06 7.94 -21.90
CA ALA A 79 -27.44 8.33 -21.77
C ALA A 79 -27.64 9.81 -22.12
N PHE A 80 -26.77 10.70 -21.71
CA PHE A 80 -26.79 12.11 -22.09
C PHE A 80 -26.71 12.29 -23.61
N ASN A 81 -25.71 11.65 -24.24
CA ASN A 81 -25.49 11.73 -25.68
C ASN A 81 -26.72 11.19 -26.47
N GLU A 82 -27.27 10.05 -26.03
CA GLU A 82 -28.44 9.44 -26.65
C GLU A 82 -29.67 10.36 -26.57
N ASN A 83 -29.96 10.91 -25.37
CA ASN A 83 -31.06 11.85 -25.21
C ASN A 83 -30.85 13.14 -26.02
N THR A 84 -29.60 13.60 -26.20
CA THR A 84 -29.29 14.76 -27.05
C THR A 84 -29.63 14.47 -28.52
N LEU A 85 -29.25 13.28 -29.02
CA LEU A 85 -29.58 12.88 -30.40
C LEU A 85 -31.10 12.75 -30.62
N LEU A 86 -31.80 12.17 -29.65
CA LEU A 86 -33.25 12.03 -29.70
C LEU A 86 -33.95 13.39 -29.61
N TYR A 87 -33.45 14.31 -28.78
CA TYR A 87 -33.90 15.69 -28.72
C TYR A 87 -33.78 16.40 -30.08
N GLU A 88 -32.61 16.26 -30.74
CA GLU A 88 -32.37 16.86 -32.06
C GLU A 88 -33.26 16.25 -33.19
N ALA A 89 -33.62 14.98 -33.05
CA ALA A 89 -34.45 14.26 -34.00
C ALA A 89 -35.97 14.44 -33.75
N SER A 90 -36.37 15.02 -32.62
CA SER A 90 -37.75 15.17 -32.21
C SER A 90 -38.48 16.20 -33.12
N SER A 91 -39.78 16.02 -33.29
CA SER A 91 -40.66 16.95 -34.04
C SER A 91 -41.83 17.45 -33.20
N GLU A 92 -42.15 16.74 -32.13
CA GLU A 92 -43.28 17.03 -31.25
C GLU A 92 -42.79 17.73 -29.96
N GLN A 93 -43.53 18.73 -29.49
CA GLN A 93 -43.18 19.51 -28.29
C GLN A 93 -43.01 18.61 -27.05
N TYR A 94 -43.87 17.58 -26.92
CA TYR A 94 -43.78 16.62 -25.82
C TYR A 94 -42.44 15.84 -25.82
N GLU A 95 -41.96 15.42 -26.98
CA GLU A 95 -40.69 14.70 -27.13
C GLU A 95 -39.50 15.60 -26.77
N PHE A 96 -39.53 16.87 -27.23
CA PHE A 96 -38.52 17.85 -26.85
C PHE A 96 -38.40 17.99 -25.34
N ASP A 97 -39.51 18.20 -24.64
CA ASP A 97 -39.51 18.41 -23.20
C ASP A 97 -39.05 17.13 -22.46
N TYR A 98 -39.46 15.97 -22.96
CA TYR A 98 -39.05 14.67 -22.37
C TYR A 98 -37.56 14.43 -22.53
N TYR A 99 -37.03 14.46 -23.74
CA TYR A 99 -35.59 14.14 -23.96
C TYR A 99 -34.66 15.18 -23.37
N ARG A 100 -35.07 16.44 -23.35
CA ARG A 100 -34.34 17.47 -22.63
C ARG A 100 -34.26 17.17 -21.14
N SER A 101 -35.36 16.83 -20.50
CA SER A 101 -35.41 16.49 -19.08
C SER A 101 -34.54 15.27 -18.74
N GLU A 102 -34.63 14.21 -19.57
CA GLU A 102 -33.81 13.01 -19.37
C GLU A 102 -32.31 13.28 -19.63
N GLY A 103 -31.97 14.09 -20.61
CA GLY A 103 -30.61 14.53 -20.86
C GLY A 103 -30.04 15.34 -19.68
N GLU A 104 -30.80 16.29 -19.14
CA GLU A 104 -30.40 17.08 -17.96
C GLU A 104 -30.14 16.18 -16.73
N LYS A 105 -31.02 15.19 -16.47
CA LYS A 105 -30.85 14.20 -15.42
C LYS A 105 -29.60 13.34 -15.63
N ALA A 106 -29.36 12.89 -16.86
CA ALA A 106 -28.19 12.10 -17.21
C ALA A 106 -26.91 12.92 -17.04
N TRP A 107 -26.92 14.19 -17.45
CA TRP A 107 -25.78 15.09 -17.25
C TRP A 107 -25.51 15.35 -15.77
N GLN A 108 -26.53 15.52 -14.94
CA GLN A 108 -26.35 15.70 -13.51
C GLN A 108 -25.72 14.45 -12.87
N ARG A 109 -26.25 13.24 -13.18
CA ARG A 109 -25.65 11.98 -12.72
C ARG A 109 -24.19 11.86 -13.14
N HIS A 110 -23.87 12.22 -14.38
CA HIS A 110 -22.48 12.21 -14.88
C HIS A 110 -21.55 13.09 -14.03
N LYS A 111 -21.97 14.30 -13.66
CA LYS A 111 -21.21 15.20 -12.78
C LYS A 111 -21.07 14.62 -11.36
N ASP A 112 -22.14 14.06 -10.82
CA ASP A 112 -22.16 13.52 -9.47
C ASP A 112 -21.21 12.31 -9.35
N TYR A 113 -21.23 11.38 -10.31
CA TYR A 113 -20.31 10.24 -10.32
C TYR A 113 -18.86 10.65 -10.57
N ASN A 114 -18.60 11.69 -11.36
CA ASN A 114 -17.26 12.27 -11.47
C ASN A 114 -16.75 12.78 -10.11
N ASN A 115 -17.57 13.50 -9.37
CA ASN A 115 -17.22 13.99 -8.04
C ASN A 115 -17.02 12.84 -7.04
N TYR A 116 -17.86 11.81 -7.07
CA TYR A 116 -17.70 10.63 -6.20
C TYR A 116 -16.40 9.89 -6.49
N MET A 117 -15.99 9.75 -7.75
CA MET A 117 -14.68 9.18 -8.10
C MET A 117 -13.53 10.01 -7.53
N ILE A 118 -13.58 11.34 -7.69
CA ILE A 118 -12.52 12.24 -7.19
C ILE A 118 -12.40 12.13 -5.67
N TYR A 119 -13.51 12.19 -4.93
CA TYR A 119 -13.50 12.08 -3.47
C TYR A 119 -13.03 10.71 -3.00
N THR A 120 -13.47 9.63 -3.66
CA THR A 120 -13.03 8.29 -3.31
C THR A 120 -11.55 8.08 -3.61
N ALA A 121 -11.04 8.60 -4.73
CA ALA A 121 -9.62 8.54 -5.07
C ALA A 121 -8.74 9.33 -4.08
N ALA A 122 -9.19 10.52 -3.67
CA ALA A 122 -8.51 11.30 -2.64
C ALA A 122 -8.49 10.58 -1.30
N THR A 123 -9.58 9.92 -0.93
CA THR A 123 -9.68 9.09 0.29
C THR A 123 -8.73 7.90 0.22
N ALA A 124 -8.70 7.17 -0.91
CA ALA A 124 -7.78 6.06 -1.12
C ALA A 124 -6.31 6.51 -1.02
N GLY A 125 -5.94 7.62 -1.67
CA GLY A 125 -4.60 8.18 -1.58
C GLY A 125 -4.20 8.55 -0.14
N THR A 126 -5.14 9.09 0.64
CA THR A 126 -4.91 9.42 2.05
C THR A 126 -4.67 8.15 2.88
N PHE A 127 -5.51 7.12 2.73
CA PHE A 127 -5.32 5.84 3.43
C PHE A 127 -4.04 5.13 3.01
N TRP A 128 -3.64 5.21 1.74
CA TRP A 128 -2.38 4.67 1.25
C TRP A 128 -1.17 5.29 1.96
N ILE A 129 -1.15 6.62 2.13
CA ILE A 129 -0.11 7.31 2.88
C ILE A 129 -0.11 6.87 4.36
N ILE A 130 -1.29 6.84 5.00
CA ILE A 130 -1.44 6.39 6.39
C ILE A 130 -0.95 4.94 6.54
N ASN A 131 -1.31 4.05 5.62
CA ASN A 131 -0.83 2.66 5.60
C ASN A 131 0.70 2.57 5.55
N SER A 132 1.33 3.40 4.70
CA SER A 132 2.79 3.42 4.55
C SER A 132 3.49 3.91 5.81
N ILE A 133 2.97 4.94 6.46
CA ILE A 133 3.44 5.43 7.76
C ILE A 133 3.22 4.36 8.84
N HIS A 134 2.07 3.73 8.87
CA HIS A 134 1.78 2.64 9.80
C HIS A 134 2.74 1.47 9.62
N ALA A 135 3.08 1.10 8.38
CA ALA A 135 4.08 0.07 8.10
C ALA A 135 5.46 0.40 8.66
N TYR A 136 5.86 1.68 8.61
CA TYR A 136 7.10 2.14 9.23
C TYR A 136 7.06 2.03 10.76
N ILE A 137 5.97 2.48 11.38
CA ILE A 137 5.82 2.49 12.86
C ILE A 137 5.84 1.07 13.42
N VAL A 138 5.14 0.13 12.75
CA VAL A 138 5.02 -1.26 13.19
C VAL A 138 6.08 -2.17 12.59
N GLY A 139 6.96 -1.62 11.75
CA GLY A 139 8.03 -2.33 11.08
C GLY A 139 9.01 -2.99 12.05
N PRO A 140 9.73 -4.01 11.58
CA PRO A 140 10.67 -4.73 12.41
C PRO A 140 11.83 -3.81 12.80
N ARG A 141 12.14 -3.78 14.08
CA ARG A 141 13.30 -3.05 14.62
C ARG A 141 14.43 -4.04 14.88
N PRO A 142 15.68 -3.70 14.57
CA PRO A 142 16.81 -4.55 14.88
C PRO A 142 16.83 -4.83 16.39
N LYS A 143 17.00 -6.09 16.76
CA LYS A 143 17.14 -6.47 18.16
C LYS A 143 18.45 -5.89 18.68
N LYS A 144 18.39 -5.09 19.73
CA LYS A 144 19.58 -4.53 20.39
C LYS A 144 20.58 -5.61 20.86
N ASP A 145 20.08 -6.82 21.09
CA ASP A 145 20.87 -7.96 21.56
C ASP A 145 21.99 -8.37 20.59
N ILE A 146 21.83 -8.11 19.28
CA ILE A 146 22.90 -8.41 18.31
C ILE A 146 24.05 -7.42 18.44
N LEU A 147 23.76 -6.14 18.71
CA LEU A 147 24.79 -5.12 18.91
C LEU A 147 25.55 -5.33 20.25
N GLN A 148 24.84 -5.75 21.31
CA GLN A 148 25.44 -6.05 22.60
C GLN A 148 26.39 -7.29 22.57
N LYS A 149 26.17 -8.22 21.67
CA LYS A 149 27.03 -9.40 21.50
C LYS A 149 28.38 -9.06 20.87
N TRP A 150 28.49 -7.93 20.17
CA TRP A 150 29.73 -7.44 19.55
C TRP A 150 30.51 -6.47 20.45
N ASP A 151 29.91 -5.99 21.54
CA ASP A 151 30.53 -4.99 22.42
C ASP A 151 31.44 -5.57 23.48
N VAL A 152 31.69 -6.88 23.52
CA VAL A 152 32.38 -7.40 24.66
C VAL A 152 33.35 -8.54 24.36
N ILE A 153 34.52 -8.20 23.91
CA ILE A 153 35.73 -8.72 24.53
C ILE A 153 36.50 -7.49 25.00
N PRO A 154 36.51 -7.17 26.30
CA PRO A 154 37.30 -6.08 26.81
C PRO A 154 38.78 -6.31 26.45
N PRO A 155 39.48 -5.29 25.94
CA PRO A 155 40.90 -5.41 25.59
C PRO A 155 41.81 -5.79 26.77
N GLU A 156 41.28 -5.73 27.97
CA GLU A 156 41.99 -6.07 29.20
C GLU A 156 42.37 -7.58 29.34
N LYS A 157 41.69 -8.47 28.63
CA LYS A 157 42.05 -9.90 28.64
C LYS A 157 43.24 -10.28 27.76
N PHE A 158 43.75 -9.33 26.99
CA PHE A 158 44.92 -9.56 26.12
C PHE A 158 46.24 -9.00 26.71
N GLN A 159 46.22 -8.50 27.94
CA GLN A 159 47.43 -7.90 28.59
C GLN A 159 48.07 -8.73 29.68
N GLU A 160 47.57 -9.95 29.94
CA GLU A 160 48.19 -10.84 30.91
C GLU A 160 48.84 -12.06 30.21
N GLU A 161 50.03 -11.87 29.59
CA GLU A 161 51.12 -12.82 29.44
C GLU A 161 52.44 -12.07 29.21
#